data_6a8662fdaae1168ee7b3370afdd8786c
#
_entry.id   6a8662fdaae1168ee7b3370afdd8786c
#
_cell.length_a   1.000
_cell.length_b   1.000
_cell.length_c   1.000
_cell.angle_alpha   90.00
_cell.angle_beta   90.00
_cell.angle_gamma   90.00
#
_symmetry.space_group_name_H-M   'P 1'
#
loop_
_entity.id
_entity.type
_entity.pdbx_description
1 polymer ?
#
loop_
_entity_poly.entity_id
_entity_poly.type
_entity_poly.pdbx_seq_one_letter_code
_entity_poly.pdbx_strand_id
1 'polypeptide(L)'
;AIEAMREASKKGKSGFIWHTTGSGKTMTSYKATRNLLMDIPSIDKTVFLIDRKDLDTQTKLAFQSYAENDTIDVDDTDYVDTLIKRMMDDSRQMIVTTRQKMQIMVSKRLKEGTRQYEKIKGLKLAFVVDECHRAVTPQTKRDLERFFSNSLWYGFTGTPIFEENKYEQKGDLPQTTDQLYGNNGKPLHSYTIKEAIHDEAVLGFMVENLGPKGISPEQEECLYHTDTHMRSVLNVILNQS
;
A
#
# COMPACT_ATOMS: atom_id res chain seq x y z
N ALA A 1 -11.44 -8.35 4.66
CA ALA A 1 -10.84 -7.32 3.81
C ALA A 1 -11.64 -7.13 2.51
N ILE A 2 -11.77 -8.17 1.66
CA ILE A 2 -12.39 -8.07 0.32
C ILE A 2 -13.82 -7.53 0.40
N GLU A 3 -14.67 -8.09 1.25
CA GLU A 3 -16.05 -7.64 1.41
C GLU A 3 -16.13 -6.20 1.95
N ALA A 4 -15.28 -5.84 2.90
CA ALA A 4 -15.23 -4.49 3.44
C ALA A 4 -14.87 -3.44 2.35
N MET A 5 -13.91 -3.75 1.46
CA MET A 5 -13.58 -2.90 0.31
C MET A 5 -14.74 -2.80 -0.68
N ARG A 6 -15.42 -3.92 -0.96
CA ARG A 6 -16.56 -3.96 -1.85
C ARG A 6 -17.70 -3.09 -1.34
N GLU A 7 -18.05 -3.20 -0.06
CA GLU A 7 -19.09 -2.37 0.56
C GLU A 7 -18.69 -0.89 0.61
N ALA A 8 -17.42 -0.57 0.87
CA ALA A 8 -16.92 0.80 0.80
C ALA A 8 -17.03 1.36 -0.63
N SER A 9 -16.67 0.57 -1.65
CA SER A 9 -16.76 0.96 -3.06
C SER A 9 -18.18 1.25 -3.52
N LYS A 10 -19.16 0.43 -3.10
CA LYS A 10 -20.58 0.68 -3.39
C LYS A 10 -21.06 2.02 -2.82
N LYS A 11 -20.48 2.45 -1.70
CA LYS A 11 -20.78 3.72 -1.04
C LYS A 11 -19.91 4.88 -1.53
N GLY A 12 -19.03 4.66 -2.53
CA GLY A 12 -18.10 5.65 -3.03
C GLY A 12 -17.03 6.08 -2.00
N LYS A 13 -16.68 5.20 -1.05
CA LYS A 13 -15.71 5.49 0.01
C LYS A 13 -14.38 4.82 -0.25
N SER A 14 -13.31 5.56 0.01
CA SER A 14 -11.93 5.07 0.10
C SER A 14 -11.63 4.53 1.50
N GLY A 15 -10.45 3.92 1.71
CA GLY A 15 -10.03 3.46 3.02
C GLY A 15 -8.72 2.69 3.01
N PHE A 16 -8.33 2.14 4.16
CA PHE A 16 -7.14 1.30 4.24
C PHE A 16 -7.42 -0.02 4.96
N ILE A 17 -6.58 -1.01 4.69
CA ILE A 17 -6.62 -2.34 5.26
C ILE A 17 -5.31 -2.55 6.03
N TRP A 18 -5.44 -2.92 7.30
CA TRP A 18 -4.31 -3.24 8.16
C TRP A 18 -4.14 -4.75 8.25
N HIS A 19 -3.21 -5.29 7.47
CA HIS A 19 -2.83 -6.69 7.51
C HIS A 19 -1.36 -6.84 7.85
N THR A 20 -1.03 -7.64 8.86
CA THR A 20 0.36 -7.88 9.26
C THR A 20 1.18 -8.51 8.14
N THR A 21 2.49 -8.36 8.21
CA THR A 21 3.43 -9.00 7.27
C THR A 21 3.34 -10.52 7.41
N GLY A 22 3.46 -11.25 6.31
CA GLY A 22 3.36 -12.72 6.29
C GLY A 22 1.92 -13.29 6.29
N SER A 23 0.89 -12.46 6.45
CA SER A 23 -0.52 -12.89 6.51
C SER A 23 -1.20 -13.08 5.13
N GLY A 24 -0.45 -13.16 4.04
CA GLY A 24 -1.00 -13.25 2.68
C GLY A 24 -1.55 -11.94 2.13
N LYS A 25 -1.05 -10.78 2.61
CA LYS A 25 -1.48 -9.44 2.19
C LYS A 25 -1.49 -9.26 0.68
N THR A 26 -0.42 -9.65 -0.02
CA THR A 26 -0.29 -9.51 -1.48
C THR A 26 -1.37 -10.29 -2.23
N MET A 27 -1.66 -11.52 -1.82
CA MET A 27 -2.73 -12.32 -2.40
C MET A 27 -4.11 -11.70 -2.13
N THR A 28 -4.33 -11.22 -0.91
CA THR A 28 -5.60 -10.58 -0.53
C THR A 28 -5.82 -9.28 -1.31
N SER A 29 -4.77 -8.46 -1.47
CA SER A 29 -4.84 -7.19 -2.21
C SER A 29 -5.07 -7.43 -3.71
N TYR A 30 -4.41 -8.43 -4.32
CA TYR A 30 -4.70 -8.86 -5.68
C TYR A 30 -6.17 -9.28 -5.85
N LYS A 31 -6.64 -10.21 -5.02
CA LYS A 31 -8.02 -10.71 -5.07
C LYS A 31 -9.04 -9.60 -4.86
N ALA A 32 -8.77 -8.68 -3.94
CA ALA A 32 -9.62 -7.52 -3.71
C ALA A 32 -9.68 -6.60 -4.94
N THR A 33 -8.54 -6.30 -5.56
CA THR A 33 -8.45 -5.48 -6.78
C THR A 33 -9.23 -6.10 -7.92
N ARG A 34 -9.08 -7.40 -8.11
CA ARG A 34 -9.84 -8.17 -9.10
C ARG A 34 -11.35 -8.09 -8.85
N ASN A 35 -11.76 -8.34 -7.61
CA ASN A 35 -13.18 -8.35 -7.27
C ASN A 35 -13.81 -6.97 -7.40
N LEU A 36 -13.10 -5.88 -7.11
CA LEU A 36 -13.59 -4.53 -7.38
C LEU A 36 -13.91 -4.32 -8.86
N LEU A 37 -13.06 -4.81 -9.75
CA LEU A 37 -13.29 -4.72 -11.17
C LEU A 37 -14.50 -5.57 -11.62
N MET A 38 -14.64 -6.79 -11.08
CA MET A 38 -15.71 -7.70 -11.47
C MET A 38 -17.08 -7.30 -10.87
N ASP A 39 -17.09 -6.94 -9.59
CA ASP A 39 -18.31 -6.77 -8.80
C ASP A 39 -18.89 -5.36 -8.87
N ILE A 40 -18.10 -4.36 -9.28
CA ILE A 40 -18.51 -2.95 -9.33
C ILE A 40 -18.49 -2.46 -10.80
N PRO A 41 -19.62 -2.58 -11.53
CA PRO A 41 -19.67 -2.23 -12.96
C PRO A 41 -19.33 -0.78 -13.28
N SER A 42 -19.46 0.12 -12.29
CA SER A 42 -19.15 1.55 -12.47
C SER A 42 -17.64 1.85 -12.43
N ILE A 43 -16.78 0.92 -12.08
CA ILE A 43 -15.32 1.07 -12.14
C ILE A 43 -14.85 0.68 -13.53
N ASP A 44 -14.24 1.61 -14.23
CA ASP A 44 -13.71 1.37 -15.58
C ASP A 44 -12.43 0.53 -15.53
N LYS A 45 -11.52 0.86 -14.61
CA LYS A 45 -10.27 0.12 -14.42
C LYS A 45 -9.86 0.09 -12.95
N THR A 46 -9.18 -0.97 -12.56
CA THR A 46 -8.45 -1.02 -11.29
C THR A 46 -6.96 -0.84 -11.53
N VAL A 47 -6.32 -0.06 -10.68
CA VAL A 47 -4.88 0.23 -10.77
C VAL A 47 -4.20 -0.24 -9.51
N PHE A 48 -3.36 -1.26 -9.64
CA PHE A 48 -2.55 -1.75 -8.54
C PHE A 48 -1.20 -1.03 -8.54
N LEU A 49 -0.96 -0.24 -7.50
CA LEU A 49 0.28 0.54 -7.35
C LEU A 49 1.26 -0.21 -6.44
N ILE A 50 2.43 -0.49 -7.00
CA ILE A 50 3.54 -1.14 -6.30
C ILE A 50 4.66 -0.14 -6.07
N ASP A 51 5.39 -0.27 -4.95
CA ASP A 51 6.64 0.45 -4.77
C ASP A 51 7.70 -0.10 -5.74
N ARG A 52 8.54 0.79 -6.26
CA ARG A 52 9.61 0.44 -7.21
C ARG A 52 10.57 -0.61 -6.67
N LYS A 53 10.74 -0.69 -5.35
CA LYS A 53 11.60 -1.66 -4.69
C LYS A 53 10.99 -3.06 -4.64
N ASP A 54 9.66 -3.15 -4.65
CA ASP A 54 8.91 -4.40 -4.57
C ASP A 54 8.56 -4.96 -5.97
N LEU A 55 9.00 -4.32 -7.05
CA LEU A 55 8.99 -4.85 -8.42
C LEU A 55 9.97 -6.01 -8.60
N ASP A 56 10.36 -6.63 -7.51
CA ASP A 56 11.19 -7.82 -7.55
C ASP A 56 10.43 -8.93 -8.30
N THR A 57 11.18 -9.73 -9.02
CA THR A 57 10.70 -10.83 -9.88
C THR A 57 9.64 -11.70 -9.20
N GLN A 58 9.67 -11.81 -7.87
CA GLN A 58 8.72 -12.59 -7.07
C GLN A 58 7.29 -12.03 -7.08
N THR A 59 7.11 -10.71 -6.95
CA THR A 59 5.76 -10.10 -6.95
C THR A 59 5.15 -10.17 -8.34
N LYS A 60 5.95 -9.94 -9.39
CA LYS A 60 5.51 -10.12 -10.78
C LYS A 60 5.08 -11.55 -11.06
N LEU A 61 5.90 -12.54 -10.69
CA LEU A 61 5.59 -13.96 -10.86
C LEU A 61 4.35 -14.38 -10.07
N ALA A 62 4.19 -13.87 -8.85
CA ALA A 62 2.99 -14.13 -8.06
C ALA A 62 1.73 -13.57 -8.74
N PHE A 63 1.77 -12.33 -9.24
CA PHE A 63 0.64 -11.74 -9.96
C PHE A 63 0.34 -12.46 -11.27
N GLN A 64 1.36 -12.84 -12.04
CA GLN A 64 1.19 -13.63 -13.26
C GLN A 64 0.59 -15.00 -12.95
N SER A 65 1.09 -15.69 -11.92
CA SER A 65 0.55 -16.97 -11.46
C SER A 65 -0.91 -16.87 -10.99
N TYR A 66 -1.29 -15.77 -10.32
CA TYR A 66 -2.67 -15.53 -9.93
C TYR A 66 -3.58 -15.21 -11.13
N ALA A 67 -3.00 -14.64 -12.19
CA ALA A 67 -3.71 -14.27 -13.41
C ALA A 67 -3.83 -15.42 -14.43
N GLU A 68 -2.95 -16.43 -14.40
CA GLU A 68 -2.95 -17.55 -15.35
C GLU A 68 -4.28 -18.29 -15.45
N ASN A 69 -5.07 -18.29 -14.37
CA ASN A 69 -6.39 -18.92 -14.33
C ASN A 69 -7.54 -17.89 -14.31
N ASP A 70 -7.27 -16.64 -14.66
CA ASP A 70 -8.23 -15.55 -14.58
C ASP A 70 -8.52 -14.95 -15.96
N THR A 71 -9.75 -14.51 -16.18
CA THR A 71 -10.16 -13.78 -17.39
C THR A 71 -9.70 -12.33 -17.42
N ILE A 72 -8.96 -11.90 -16.40
CA ILE A 72 -8.47 -10.54 -16.25
C ILE A 72 -7.04 -10.45 -16.77
N ASP A 73 -6.85 -9.56 -17.73
CA ASP A 73 -5.53 -9.24 -18.25
C ASP A 73 -4.76 -8.41 -17.21
N VAL A 74 -3.79 -9.05 -16.56
CA VAL A 74 -2.84 -8.40 -15.65
C VAL A 74 -1.62 -8.03 -16.45
N ASP A 75 -1.52 -6.78 -16.83
CA ASP A 75 -0.40 -6.33 -17.62
C ASP A 75 0.53 -5.42 -16.80
N ASP A 76 1.80 -5.79 -16.81
CA ASP A 76 2.88 -4.97 -16.27
C ASP A 76 3.27 -3.93 -17.32
N THR A 77 3.10 -2.68 -16.97
CA THR A 77 3.48 -1.57 -17.84
C THR A 77 4.97 -1.25 -17.70
N ASP A 78 5.82 -1.85 -18.53
CA ASP A 78 7.25 -1.52 -18.50
C ASP A 78 7.53 -0.06 -18.86
N TYR A 79 6.75 0.51 -19.77
CA TYR A 79 6.89 1.88 -20.25
C TYR A 79 5.64 2.73 -20.01
N VAL A 80 5.82 4.04 -19.83
CA VAL A 80 4.70 5.00 -19.67
C VAL A 80 3.77 5.01 -20.87
N ASP A 81 4.30 4.79 -22.08
CA ASP A 81 3.48 4.75 -23.31
C ASP A 81 2.57 3.51 -23.32
N THR A 82 3.02 2.39 -22.80
CA THR A 82 2.18 1.19 -22.59
C THR A 82 1.08 1.48 -21.59
N LEU A 83 1.41 2.16 -20.48
CA LEU A 83 0.40 2.58 -19.49
C LEU A 83 -0.67 3.49 -20.15
N ILE A 84 -0.27 4.47 -20.95
CA ILE A 84 -1.22 5.34 -21.68
C ILE A 84 -2.13 4.51 -22.61
N LYS A 85 -1.57 3.58 -23.38
CA LYS A 85 -2.35 2.69 -24.27
C LYS A 85 -3.39 1.90 -23.47
N ARG A 86 -3.00 1.32 -22.34
CA ARG A 86 -3.90 0.57 -21.46
C ARG A 86 -5.00 1.44 -20.83
N MET A 87 -4.65 2.66 -20.43
CA MET A 87 -5.64 3.63 -19.94
C MET A 87 -6.63 4.07 -21.05
N MET A 88 -6.18 4.11 -22.29
CA MET A 88 -7.00 4.48 -23.45
C MET A 88 -7.89 3.34 -23.97
N ASP A 89 -7.57 2.10 -23.65
CA ASP A 89 -8.36 0.94 -24.03
C ASP A 89 -9.76 1.00 -23.39
N ASP A 90 -10.79 0.58 -24.12
CA ASP A 90 -12.18 0.62 -23.61
C ASP A 90 -12.54 -0.60 -22.76
N SER A 91 -11.71 -1.64 -22.76
CA SER A 91 -11.92 -2.83 -21.93
C SER A 91 -11.70 -2.54 -20.45
N ARG A 92 -12.44 -3.24 -19.62
CA ARG A 92 -12.25 -3.20 -18.16
C ARG A 92 -11.06 -4.06 -17.80
N GLN A 93 -10.02 -3.44 -17.27
CA GLN A 93 -8.73 -4.09 -17.01
C GLN A 93 -8.20 -3.77 -15.61
N MET A 94 -7.43 -4.73 -15.09
CA MET A 94 -6.55 -4.50 -13.94
C MET A 94 -5.16 -4.13 -14.47
N ILE A 95 -4.68 -2.95 -14.08
CA ILE A 95 -3.38 -2.42 -14.50
C ILE A 95 -2.45 -2.44 -13.30
N VAL A 96 -1.30 -3.11 -13.43
CA VAL A 96 -0.23 -3.10 -12.44
C VAL A 96 0.83 -2.10 -12.87
N THR A 97 1.14 -1.14 -12.00
CA THR A 97 2.11 -0.09 -12.36
C THR A 97 2.76 0.53 -11.12
N THR A 98 3.75 1.38 -11.32
CA THR A 98 4.40 2.11 -10.24
C THR A 98 3.88 3.54 -10.11
N ARG A 99 3.99 4.08 -8.91
CA ARG A 99 3.69 5.49 -8.63
C ARG A 99 4.41 6.44 -9.60
N GLN A 100 5.69 6.17 -9.87
CA GLN A 100 6.50 7.04 -10.74
C GLN A 100 5.96 7.09 -12.17
N LYS A 101 5.57 5.94 -12.73
CA LYS A 101 4.98 5.88 -14.08
C LYS A 101 3.67 6.65 -14.14
N MET A 102 2.81 6.51 -13.13
CA MET A 102 1.57 7.28 -13.02
C MET A 102 1.84 8.79 -12.96
N GLN A 103 2.80 9.23 -12.14
CA GLN A 103 3.18 10.64 -12.06
C GLN A 103 3.72 11.17 -13.39
N ILE A 104 4.62 10.43 -14.04
CA ILE A 104 5.18 10.83 -15.35
C ILE A 104 4.08 10.92 -16.40
N MET A 105 3.16 9.97 -16.43
CA MET A 105 2.01 9.98 -17.33
C MET A 105 1.22 11.28 -17.16
N VAL A 106 0.78 11.58 -15.95
CA VAL A 106 -0.08 12.74 -15.67
C VAL A 106 0.66 14.06 -15.85
N SER A 107 1.92 14.17 -15.37
CA SER A 107 2.62 15.46 -15.32
C SER A 107 3.42 15.80 -16.58
N LYS A 108 3.82 14.79 -17.38
CA LYS A 108 4.76 15.00 -18.49
C LYS A 108 4.27 14.52 -19.86
N ARG A 109 3.37 13.53 -19.88
CA ARG A 109 2.98 12.87 -21.13
C ARG A 109 1.59 13.28 -21.61
N LEU A 110 0.64 13.44 -20.72
CA LEU A 110 -0.70 13.89 -21.06
C LEU A 110 -0.73 15.42 -21.19
N LYS A 111 -1.21 15.89 -22.35
CA LYS A 111 -1.35 17.33 -22.62
C LYS A 111 -2.82 17.71 -22.51
N GLU A 112 -3.10 18.72 -21.69
CA GLU A 112 -4.44 19.27 -21.49
C GLU A 112 -5.09 19.65 -22.84
N GLY A 113 -6.40 19.39 -22.96
CA GLY A 113 -7.15 19.62 -24.18
C GLY A 113 -6.98 18.55 -25.27
N THR A 114 -6.15 17.52 -25.06
CA THR A 114 -6.06 16.40 -26.00
C THR A 114 -7.11 15.34 -25.69
N ARG A 115 -7.54 14.58 -26.72
CA ARG A 115 -8.46 13.46 -26.56
C ARG A 115 -7.97 12.43 -25.51
N GLN A 116 -6.67 12.18 -25.48
CA GLN A 116 -6.08 11.25 -24.49
C GLN A 116 -6.23 11.78 -23.06
N TYR A 117 -5.94 13.07 -22.86
CA TYR A 117 -6.07 13.72 -21.56
C TYR A 117 -7.50 13.64 -21.04
N GLU A 118 -8.48 14.06 -21.87
CA GLU A 118 -9.89 14.10 -21.45
C GLU A 118 -10.45 12.68 -21.19
N LYS A 119 -10.13 11.71 -22.06
CA LYS A 119 -10.57 10.34 -21.88
C LYS A 119 -10.01 9.73 -20.60
N ILE A 120 -8.70 9.84 -20.34
CA ILE A 120 -8.04 9.25 -19.18
C ILE A 120 -8.49 9.94 -17.89
N LYS A 121 -8.62 11.27 -17.89
CA LYS A 121 -9.12 12.04 -16.76
C LYS A 121 -10.55 11.67 -16.36
N GLY A 122 -11.39 11.33 -17.34
CA GLY A 122 -12.79 10.94 -17.12
C GLY A 122 -12.99 9.54 -16.57
N LEU A 123 -11.96 8.69 -16.54
CA LEU A 123 -12.08 7.31 -16.06
C LEU A 123 -12.42 7.26 -14.57
N LYS A 124 -13.34 6.35 -14.21
CA LYS A 124 -13.60 5.97 -12.82
C LYS A 124 -12.65 4.86 -12.41
N LEU A 125 -11.65 5.21 -11.64
CA LEU A 125 -10.58 4.30 -11.23
C LEU A 125 -10.72 3.85 -9.78
N ALA A 126 -10.30 2.62 -9.49
CA ALA A 126 -10.02 2.18 -8.13
C ALA A 126 -8.53 1.87 -8.01
N PHE A 127 -7.83 2.68 -7.22
CA PHE A 127 -6.43 2.48 -6.88
C PHE A 127 -6.32 1.55 -5.68
N VAL A 128 -5.51 0.51 -5.80
CA VAL A 128 -5.10 -0.34 -4.69
C VAL A 128 -3.59 -0.21 -4.54
N VAL A 129 -3.16 0.17 -3.35
CA VAL A 129 -1.76 0.51 -3.05
C VAL A 129 -1.21 -0.48 -2.05
N ASP A 130 -0.26 -1.30 -2.46
CA ASP A 130 0.47 -2.17 -1.53
C ASP A 130 1.56 -1.38 -0.82
N GLU A 131 1.87 -1.77 0.43
CA GLU A 131 2.76 -1.06 1.34
C GLU A 131 2.48 0.47 1.36
N CYS A 132 1.21 0.82 1.50
CA CYS A 132 0.70 2.16 1.27
C CYS A 132 1.31 3.24 2.19
N HIS A 133 1.89 2.85 3.33
CA HIS A 133 2.61 3.75 4.24
C HIS A 133 3.88 4.35 3.59
N ARG A 134 4.43 3.73 2.54
CA ARG A 134 5.65 4.20 1.85
C ARG A 134 5.49 4.32 0.33
N ALA A 135 4.60 3.52 -0.28
CA ALA A 135 4.50 3.43 -1.73
C ALA A 135 4.03 4.74 -2.38
N VAL A 136 3.13 5.48 -1.71
CA VAL A 136 2.59 6.73 -2.24
C VAL A 136 2.70 7.83 -1.19
N THR A 137 3.44 8.89 -1.52
CA THR A 137 3.54 10.05 -0.63
C THR A 137 2.23 10.86 -0.63
N PRO A 138 1.92 11.59 0.47
CA PRO A 138 0.74 12.43 0.54
C PRO A 138 0.60 13.42 -0.62
N GLN A 139 1.72 14.04 -1.03
CA GLN A 139 1.72 14.95 -2.19
C GLN A 139 1.37 14.24 -3.49
N THR A 140 1.98 13.08 -3.73
CA THR A 140 1.69 12.29 -4.95
C THR A 140 0.23 11.87 -5.03
N LYS A 141 -0.33 11.39 -3.91
CA LYS A 141 -1.74 11.01 -3.87
C LYS A 141 -2.64 12.19 -4.19
N ARG A 142 -2.39 13.34 -3.55
CA ARG A 142 -3.13 14.59 -3.82
C ARG A 142 -3.10 14.99 -5.30
N ASP A 143 -1.92 14.92 -5.94
CA ASP A 143 -1.77 15.28 -7.35
C ASP A 143 -2.52 14.31 -8.27
N LEU A 144 -2.47 13.01 -7.97
CA LEU A 144 -3.23 12.00 -8.71
C LEU A 144 -4.74 12.13 -8.49
N GLU A 145 -5.21 12.43 -7.28
CA GLU A 145 -6.62 12.67 -6.99
C GLU A 145 -7.18 13.91 -7.67
N ARG A 146 -6.37 14.96 -7.80
CA ARG A 146 -6.76 16.15 -8.58
C ARG A 146 -6.96 15.83 -10.07
N PHE A 147 -6.14 14.96 -10.61
CA PHE A 147 -6.27 14.52 -11.99
C PHE A 147 -7.42 13.52 -12.15
N PHE A 148 -7.47 12.49 -11.32
CA PHE A 148 -8.49 11.44 -11.32
C PHE A 148 -9.57 11.74 -10.27
N SER A 149 -10.40 12.74 -10.50
CA SER A 149 -11.41 13.20 -9.54
C SER A 149 -12.47 12.15 -9.18
N ASN A 150 -12.68 11.15 -10.04
CA ASN A 150 -13.60 10.01 -9.86
C ASN A 150 -12.90 8.75 -9.36
N SER A 151 -11.84 8.87 -8.56
CA SER A 151 -11.09 7.71 -8.11
C SER A 151 -11.41 7.30 -6.67
N LEU A 152 -11.35 5.99 -6.43
CA LEU A 152 -11.36 5.39 -5.09
C LEU A 152 -9.95 4.91 -4.75
N TRP A 153 -9.59 4.99 -3.47
CA TRP A 153 -8.24 4.66 -3.01
C TRP A 153 -8.28 3.68 -1.84
N TYR A 154 -7.60 2.56 -2.00
CA TYR A 154 -7.49 1.52 -0.99
C TYR A 154 -6.02 1.23 -0.69
N GLY A 155 -5.61 1.51 0.55
CA GLY A 155 -4.24 1.23 1.00
C GLY A 155 -4.15 -0.10 1.75
N PHE A 156 -3.17 -0.93 1.43
CA PHE A 156 -2.80 -2.11 2.21
C PHE A 156 -1.48 -1.85 2.93
N THR A 157 -1.41 -2.16 4.22
CA THR A 157 -0.18 -2.01 5.00
C THR A 157 -0.16 -2.91 6.22
N GLY A 158 1.03 -3.38 6.60
CA GLY A 158 1.27 -4.05 7.89
C GLY A 158 1.62 -3.08 9.01
N THR A 159 2.04 -1.87 8.66
CA THR A 159 2.54 -0.83 9.57
C THR A 159 1.87 0.52 9.28
N PRO A 160 0.58 0.68 9.65
CA PRO A 160 -0.10 1.97 9.47
C PRO A 160 0.60 3.09 10.25
N ILE A 161 0.54 4.29 9.72
CA ILE A 161 1.01 5.50 10.40
C ILE A 161 -0.17 6.07 11.19
N PHE A 162 -0.05 6.10 12.50
CA PHE A 162 -1.00 6.67 13.44
C PHE A 162 -0.48 7.99 14.04
N GLU A 163 -1.21 8.57 14.99
CA GLU A 163 -0.83 9.84 15.62
C GLU A 163 0.51 9.75 16.38
N GLU A 164 0.83 8.57 16.96
CA GLU A 164 2.05 8.32 17.74
C GLU A 164 3.31 8.32 16.88
N ASN A 165 3.20 7.96 15.60
CA ASN A 165 4.31 7.84 14.66
C ASN A 165 4.07 8.62 13.36
N LYS A 166 3.28 9.70 13.43
CA LYS A 166 2.88 10.51 12.29
C LYS A 166 4.06 11.17 11.58
N TYR A 167 3.89 11.42 10.30
CA TYR A 167 4.86 12.18 9.51
C TYR A 167 5.01 13.62 10.04
N GLU A 168 6.18 14.22 9.77
CA GLU A 168 6.36 15.65 9.97
C GLU A 168 5.33 16.45 9.16
N GLN A 169 4.82 17.52 9.78
CA GLN A 169 3.87 18.39 9.12
C GLN A 169 4.51 19.13 7.95
N LYS A 170 3.95 18.97 6.77
CA LYS A 170 4.36 19.67 5.54
C LYS A 170 3.16 20.39 4.94
N GLY A 171 2.98 21.63 5.35
CA GLY A 171 1.81 22.42 4.95
C GLY A 171 0.51 21.77 5.45
N ASP A 172 -0.44 21.54 4.57
CA ASP A 172 -1.75 20.93 4.82
C ASP A 172 -1.82 19.43 4.41
N LEU A 173 -0.66 18.78 4.24
CA LEU A 173 -0.60 17.37 3.83
C LEU A 173 -0.99 16.42 4.97
N PRO A 174 -1.67 15.30 4.65
CA PRO A 174 -1.95 14.23 5.61
C PRO A 174 -0.70 13.70 6.30
N GLN A 175 -0.78 13.45 7.60
CA GLN A 175 0.31 12.92 8.41
C GLN A 175 0.13 11.45 8.78
N THR A 176 -1.09 10.94 8.75
CA THR A 176 -1.41 9.55 9.13
C THR A 176 -2.01 8.78 7.95
N THR A 177 -1.99 7.44 8.05
CA THR A 177 -2.60 6.57 7.04
C THR A 177 -4.10 6.82 6.90
N ASP A 178 -4.79 7.07 8.01
CA ASP A 178 -6.22 7.39 7.97
C ASP A 178 -6.49 8.72 7.28
N GLN A 179 -5.77 9.77 7.63
CA GLN A 179 -5.91 11.07 6.95
C GLN A 179 -5.63 10.95 5.44
N LEU A 180 -4.72 10.06 5.05
CA LEU A 180 -4.36 9.87 3.65
C LEU A 180 -5.42 9.07 2.87
N TYR A 181 -5.97 8.00 3.45
CA TYR A 181 -6.91 7.10 2.75
C TYR A 181 -8.36 7.28 3.20
N GLY A 182 -8.59 7.90 4.34
CA GLY A 182 -9.92 8.15 4.92
C GLY A 182 -10.48 6.92 5.64
N ASN A 183 -11.55 7.09 6.30
CA ASN A 183 -12.44 6.20 7.03
C ASN A 183 -12.56 6.49 8.54
N ASN A 184 -12.49 7.77 8.94
CA ASN A 184 -12.79 8.22 10.31
C ASN A 184 -11.92 7.55 11.39
N GLY A 185 -10.62 7.43 11.16
CA GLY A 185 -9.66 6.93 12.13
C GLY A 185 -9.57 5.40 12.23
N LYS A 186 -10.30 4.66 11.37
CA LYS A 186 -10.35 3.19 11.46
C LYS A 186 -10.04 2.53 10.12
N PRO A 187 -9.31 1.39 10.11
CA PRO A 187 -9.18 0.58 8.92
C PRO A 187 -10.55 0.01 8.50
N LEU A 188 -10.73 -0.19 7.20
CA LEU A 188 -11.89 -0.94 6.69
C LEU A 188 -11.90 -2.39 7.20
N HIS A 189 -10.71 -2.94 7.42
CA HIS A 189 -10.50 -4.26 8.00
C HIS A 189 -9.12 -4.30 8.66
N SER A 190 -9.02 -5.00 9.78
CA SER A 190 -7.75 -5.28 10.46
C SER A 190 -7.53 -6.80 10.54
N TYR A 191 -6.28 -7.21 10.37
CA TYR A 191 -5.78 -8.54 10.68
C TYR A 191 -4.38 -8.37 11.27
N THR A 192 -4.35 -8.24 12.58
CA THR A 192 -3.16 -7.86 13.34
C THR A 192 -2.25 -9.07 13.58
N ILE A 193 -1.04 -8.80 14.07
CA ILE A 193 -0.09 -9.86 14.43
C ILE A 193 -0.65 -10.83 15.46
N LYS A 194 -1.49 -10.34 16.40
CA LYS A 194 -2.12 -11.20 17.44
C LYS A 194 -3.09 -12.20 16.81
N GLU A 195 -3.93 -11.73 15.88
CA GLU A 195 -4.87 -12.57 15.14
C GLU A 195 -4.12 -13.56 14.26
N ALA A 196 -3.08 -13.11 13.58
CA ALA A 196 -2.27 -13.95 12.69
C ALA A 196 -1.50 -15.07 13.43
N ILE A 197 -1.02 -14.79 14.65
CA ILE A 197 -0.40 -15.82 15.51
C ILE A 197 -1.47 -16.80 16.04
N HIS A 198 -2.62 -16.29 16.46
CA HIS A 198 -3.72 -17.12 16.92
C HIS A 198 -4.22 -18.10 15.85
N ASP A 199 -4.28 -17.64 14.60
CA ASP A 199 -4.71 -18.43 13.45
C ASP A 199 -3.57 -19.28 12.83
N GLU A 200 -2.39 -19.31 13.47
CA GLU A 200 -1.19 -20.02 13.00
C GLU A 200 -0.72 -19.59 11.60
N ALA A 201 -1.16 -18.43 11.12
CA ALA A 201 -0.76 -17.88 9.83
C ALA A 201 0.65 -17.28 9.87
N VAL A 202 1.14 -16.92 11.06
CA VAL A 202 2.49 -16.40 11.32
C VAL A 202 3.04 -17.09 12.56
N LEU A 203 4.33 -17.35 12.57
CA LEU A 203 5.00 -17.95 13.74
C LEU A 203 4.92 -17.00 14.94
N GLY A 204 4.65 -17.57 16.11
CA GLY A 204 4.75 -16.86 17.38
C GLY A 204 6.21 -16.47 17.68
N PHE A 205 6.38 -15.40 18.42
CA PHE A 205 7.69 -14.96 18.90
C PHE A 205 7.62 -14.62 20.40
N MET A 206 8.73 -14.81 21.08
CA MET A 206 8.93 -14.33 22.43
C MET A 206 9.79 -13.06 22.38
N VAL A 207 9.43 -12.07 23.19
CA VAL A 207 10.23 -10.86 23.35
C VAL A 207 11.03 -11.02 24.65
N GLU A 208 12.34 -11.13 24.54
CA GLU A 208 13.25 -11.01 25.67
C GLU A 208 13.81 -9.60 25.71
N ASN A 209 13.55 -8.90 26.82
CA ASN A 209 14.16 -7.60 27.08
C ASN A 209 15.47 -7.82 27.84
N LEU A 210 16.58 -7.74 27.16
CA LEU A 210 17.91 -7.80 27.75
C LEU A 210 18.33 -6.40 28.14
N GLY A 211 18.07 -6.02 29.37
CA GLY A 211 18.48 -4.73 29.93
C GLY A 211 19.20 -4.88 31.26
N PRO A 212 19.99 -3.90 31.66
CA PRO A 212 20.63 -3.88 32.97
C PRO A 212 19.56 -3.80 34.06
N LYS A 213 19.66 -4.68 35.06
CA LYS A 213 18.71 -4.71 36.16
C LYS A 213 19.03 -3.60 37.18
N GLY A 214 18.00 -2.87 37.65
CA GLY A 214 18.12 -1.93 38.74
C GLY A 214 18.60 -0.53 38.41
N ILE A 215 18.45 -0.10 37.17
CA ILE A 215 18.82 1.23 36.71
C ILE A 215 17.54 2.08 36.54
N SER A 216 17.62 3.39 36.85
CA SER A 216 16.50 4.31 36.63
C SER A 216 16.36 4.64 35.13
N PRO A 217 15.15 5.05 34.64
CA PRO A 217 14.95 5.43 33.25
C PRO A 217 15.91 6.50 32.72
N GLU A 218 16.31 7.45 33.57
CA GLU A 218 17.28 8.51 33.22
C GLU A 218 18.70 7.96 33.04
N GLN A 219 19.06 6.94 33.81
CA GLN A 219 20.35 6.25 33.68
C GLN A 219 20.37 5.30 32.49
N GLU A 220 19.24 4.74 32.11
CA GLU A 220 19.07 3.90 30.94
C GLU A 220 19.39 4.65 29.63
N GLU A 221 18.88 5.87 29.49
CA GLU A 221 19.11 6.70 28.29
C GLU A 221 20.60 7.03 28.10
N CYS A 222 21.29 7.33 29.18
CA CYS A 222 22.75 7.53 29.14
C CYS A 222 23.53 6.26 28.80
N LEU A 223 23.06 5.10 29.27
CA LEU A 223 23.73 3.81 29.07
C LEU A 223 23.65 3.33 27.62
N TYR A 224 22.52 3.52 26.93
CA TYR A 224 22.31 3.09 25.56
C TYR A 224 23.30 3.70 24.56
N HIS A 225 23.89 4.85 24.87
CA HIS A 225 24.88 5.53 24.04
C HIS A 225 26.34 5.18 24.38
N THR A 226 26.57 4.21 25.28
CA THR A 226 27.94 3.81 25.67
C THR A 226 28.46 2.66 24.80
N ASP A 227 29.79 2.70 24.51
CA ASP A 227 30.47 1.59 23.80
C ASP A 227 30.31 0.25 24.54
N THR A 228 30.24 0.27 25.87
CA THR A 228 30.06 -0.92 26.71
C THR A 228 28.70 -1.58 26.45
N HIS A 229 27.64 -0.77 26.36
CA HIS A 229 26.31 -1.28 26.05
C HIS A 229 26.25 -1.83 24.62
N MET A 230 26.77 -1.09 23.64
CA MET A 230 26.81 -1.55 22.23
C MET A 230 27.57 -2.88 22.07
N ARG A 231 28.70 -3.05 22.75
CA ARG A 231 29.47 -4.31 22.78
C ARG A 231 28.71 -5.43 23.45
N SER A 232 27.98 -5.16 24.52
CA SER A 232 27.15 -6.14 25.20
C SER A 232 26.02 -6.64 24.30
N VAL A 233 25.32 -5.73 23.60
CA VAL A 233 24.27 -6.08 22.63
C VAL A 233 24.84 -6.92 21.49
N LEU A 234 25.98 -6.53 20.92
CA LEU A 234 26.64 -7.27 19.85
C LEU A 234 27.04 -8.68 20.29
N ASN A 235 27.56 -8.82 21.52
CA ASN A 235 27.90 -10.14 22.07
C ASN A 235 26.67 -11.04 22.24
N VAL A 236 25.53 -10.49 22.65
CA VAL A 236 24.28 -11.26 22.75
C VAL A 236 23.84 -11.71 21.36
N ILE A 237 23.85 -10.83 20.37
CA ILE A 237 23.47 -11.17 19.00
C ILE A 237 24.37 -12.26 18.42
N LEU A 238 25.68 -12.16 18.62
CA LEU A 238 26.66 -13.10 18.07
C LEU A 238 26.65 -14.46 18.77
N ASN A 239 26.21 -14.55 20.02
CA ASN A 239 26.17 -15.80 20.79
C ASN A 239 24.81 -16.49 20.78
N GLN A 240 23.76 -15.86 20.27
CA GLN A 240 22.41 -16.44 20.15
C GLN A 240 22.02 -16.74 18.71
N SER A 241 22.84 -16.43 17.72
CA SER A 241 22.70 -16.79 16.32
C SER A 241 23.51 -18.06 16.02
#